data_1f38bf2e5a1dc6b89e086bfc5c4ff5a6
#
_entry.id   1f38bf2e5a1dc6b89e086bfc5c4ff5a6
#
_cell.length_a   1.000
_cell.length_b   1.000
_cell.length_c   1.000
_cell.angle_alpha   90.00
_cell.angle_beta   90.00
_cell.angle_gamma   90.00
#
_symmetry.space_group_name_H-M   'P 1'
#
loop_
_entity.id
_entity.type
_entity.pdbx_description
1 polymer ?
#
loop_
_entity_poly.entity_id
_entity_poly.type
_entity_poly.pdbx_seq_one_letter_code
_entity_poly.pdbx_strand_id
1 'polypeptide(L)' 'MNDRTAKVLLDEERYPRGANSPTRHIEYACPCGKGRVIEERVVGFGDYCAWLKCRRCKRKYEIETRCCHIWELVEK' A
#
# COMPACT_ATOMS: atom_id res chain seq x y z
N MET A 1 -11.15 5.98 2.02
CA MET A 1 -10.73 4.56 2.03
C MET A 1 -9.39 4.44 2.69
N ASN A 2 -9.18 3.43 3.49
CA ASN A 2 -7.92 3.17 4.17
C ASN A 2 -7.62 1.67 4.18
N ASP A 3 -6.51 1.28 4.83
CA ASP A 3 -6.07 -0.11 4.91
C ASP A 3 -7.06 -1.06 5.61
N ARG A 4 -7.94 -0.53 6.47
CA ARG A 4 -8.93 -1.33 7.18
C ARG A 4 -10.19 -1.61 6.36
N THR A 5 -10.54 -0.69 5.47
CA THR A 5 -11.77 -0.77 4.66
C THR A 5 -11.52 -1.29 3.25
N ALA A 6 -10.27 -1.24 2.79
CA ALA A 6 -9.90 -1.70 1.46
C ALA A 6 -9.91 -3.22 1.36
N LYS A 7 -10.32 -3.72 0.20
CA LYS A 7 -10.29 -5.15 -0.09
C LYS A 7 -8.87 -5.58 -0.45
N VAL A 8 -8.33 -6.55 0.27
CA VAL A 8 -7.01 -7.12 -0.03
C VAL A 8 -7.11 -8.04 -1.24
N LEU A 9 -6.28 -7.76 -2.24
CA LEU A 9 -6.19 -8.57 -3.46
C LEU A 9 -4.99 -9.50 -3.47
N LEU A 10 -3.91 -9.08 -2.81
CA LEU A 10 -2.67 -9.85 -2.73
C LEU A 10 -1.97 -9.51 -1.41
N ASP A 11 -1.45 -10.52 -0.73
CA ASP A 11 -0.65 -10.36 0.48
C ASP A 11 0.44 -11.42 0.47
N GLU A 12 1.69 -11.01 0.30
CA GLU A 12 2.81 -11.93 0.21
C GLU A 12 4.06 -11.38 0.88
N GLU A 13 4.91 -12.28 1.37
CA GLU A 13 6.25 -11.94 1.81
C GLU A 13 7.23 -12.17 0.66
N ARG A 14 8.13 -11.21 0.48
CA ARG A 14 9.20 -11.29 -0.51
C ARG A 14 10.54 -11.26 0.19
N TYR A 15 11.47 -12.05 -0.32
CA TYR A 15 12.84 -12.12 0.19
C TYR A 15 13.78 -11.58 -0.88
N PRO A 16 14.02 -10.25 -0.93
CA PRO A 16 14.91 -9.68 -1.93
C PRO A 16 16.31 -10.24 -1.75
N ARG A 17 17.00 -10.43 -2.86
CA ARG A 17 18.36 -10.96 -2.87
C ARG A 17 19.31 -10.06 -2.07
N GLY A 18 20.05 -10.65 -1.11
CA GLY A 18 20.97 -9.91 -0.28
C GLY A 18 20.34 -9.11 0.85
N ALA A 19 19.03 -9.16 0.99
CA ALA A 19 18.36 -8.50 2.11
C ALA A 19 18.35 -9.40 3.34
N ASN A 20 18.58 -8.79 4.51
CA ASN A 20 18.54 -9.51 5.78
C ASN A 20 17.13 -9.66 6.35
N SER A 21 16.15 -9.00 5.76
CA SER A 21 14.78 -9.01 6.24
C SER A 21 13.80 -9.15 5.09
N PRO A 22 12.70 -9.87 5.30
CA PRO A 22 11.66 -9.99 4.29
C PRO A 22 10.91 -8.66 4.12
N THR A 23 10.42 -8.42 2.92
CA THR A 23 9.50 -7.33 2.62
C THR A 23 8.09 -7.88 2.48
N ARG A 24 7.14 -7.34 3.21
CA ARG A 24 5.74 -7.69 3.06
C ARG A 24 5.11 -6.77 2.02
N HIS A 25 4.56 -7.37 0.98
CA HIS A 25 3.91 -6.67 -0.13
C HIS A 25 2.42 -6.98 -0.10
N ILE A 26 1.61 -5.93 -0.01
CA ILE A 26 0.15 -6.06 0.02
C ILE A 26 -0.45 -5.17 -1.07
N GLU A 27 -1.37 -5.72 -1.84
CA GLU A 27 -2.12 -4.97 -2.85
C GLU A 27 -3.58 -4.95 -2.50
N TYR A 28 -4.17 -3.76 -2.53
CA TYR A 28 -5.58 -3.53 -2.23
C TYR A 28 -6.31 -3.04 -3.46
N ALA A 29 -7.60 -3.32 -3.55
CA ALA A 29 -8.44 -2.72 -4.58
C ALA A 29 -8.59 -1.22 -4.33
N CYS A 30 -8.41 -0.40 -5.38
CA CYS A 30 -8.66 1.03 -5.27
C CYS A 30 -10.18 1.33 -5.34
N PRO A 31 -10.62 2.56 -5.03
CA PRO A 31 -12.06 2.88 -5.02
C PRO A 31 -12.80 2.61 -6.32
N CYS A 32 -12.15 2.74 -7.47
CA CYS A 32 -12.79 2.44 -8.76
C CYS A 32 -12.79 0.95 -9.10
N GLY A 33 -12.07 0.13 -8.36
CA GLY A 33 -11.98 -1.31 -8.58
C GLY A 33 -11.09 -1.76 -9.74
N LYS A 34 -10.53 -0.82 -10.50
CA LYS A 34 -9.72 -1.14 -11.68
C LYS A 34 -8.22 -1.03 -11.46
N GLY A 35 -7.80 -0.29 -10.47
CA GLY A 35 -6.40 -0.15 -10.10
C GLY A 35 -6.13 -0.73 -8.73
N ARG A 36 -4.99 -0.38 -8.15
CA ARG A 36 -4.57 -0.93 -6.87
C ARG A 36 -3.88 0.11 -5.99
N VAL A 37 -4.00 -0.07 -4.69
CA VAL A 37 -3.14 0.57 -3.71
C VAL A 37 -2.12 -0.45 -3.27
N ILE A 38 -0.85 -0.08 -3.30
CA ILE A 38 0.25 -0.99 -2.98
C ILE A 38 0.91 -0.52 -1.70
N GLU A 39 1.09 -1.44 -0.75
CA GLU A 39 1.74 -1.21 0.53
C GLU A 39 2.92 -2.16 0.66
N GLU A 40 4.08 -1.62 1.05
CA GLU A 40 5.25 -2.43 1.31
C GLU A 40 5.87 -2.08 2.66
N ARG A 41 6.22 -3.10 3.44
CA ARG A 41 6.86 -3.00 4.75
C ARG A 41 8.11 -3.84 4.78
N VAL A 42 9.20 -3.29 5.32
CA VAL A 42 10.38 -4.08 5.64
C VAL A 42 10.27 -4.55 7.09
N VAL A 43 10.12 -5.85 7.27
CA VAL A 43 9.93 -6.43 8.60
C VAL A 43 11.20 -6.24 9.43
N GLY A 44 11.05 -5.67 10.63
CA GLY A 44 12.14 -5.47 11.57
C GLY A 44 12.89 -4.14 11.45
N PHE A 45 12.73 -3.40 10.35
CA PHE A 45 13.42 -2.12 10.14
C PHE A 45 12.53 -0.89 10.21
N GLY A 46 11.23 -1.08 10.25
CA GLY A 46 10.28 0.03 10.32
C GLY A 46 10.09 0.80 9.02
N ASP A 47 10.74 0.41 7.93
CA ASP A 47 10.55 1.03 6.64
C ASP A 47 9.16 0.70 6.10
N TYR A 48 8.48 1.74 5.60
CA TYR A 48 7.11 1.64 5.13
C TYR A 48 6.89 2.58 3.96
N CYS A 49 6.25 2.08 2.92
CA CYS A 49 5.77 2.93 1.84
C CYS A 49 4.44 2.40 1.29
N ALA A 50 3.64 3.31 0.78
CA ALA A 50 2.39 2.99 0.12
C ALA A 50 2.17 3.96 -1.02
N TRP A 51 1.61 3.49 -2.12
CA TRP A 51 1.30 4.34 -3.27
C TRP A 51 0.05 3.87 -3.99
N LEU A 52 -0.58 4.81 -4.70
CA LEU A 52 -1.78 4.55 -5.47
C LEU A 52 -1.40 4.30 -6.93
N LYS A 53 -1.68 3.10 -7.41
CA LYS A 53 -1.41 2.67 -8.78
C LYS A 53 -2.72 2.62 -9.57
N CYS A 54 -3.28 3.80 -9.86
CA CYS A 54 -4.50 3.92 -10.65
C CYS A 54 -4.61 5.33 -11.19
N ARG A 55 -4.64 5.50 -12.50
CA ARG A 55 -4.72 6.83 -13.12
C ARG A 55 -5.99 7.59 -12.74
N ARG A 56 -7.11 6.90 -12.69
CA ARG A 56 -8.39 7.53 -12.35
C ARG A 56 -8.44 7.98 -10.89
N CYS A 57 -7.99 7.12 -10.00
CA CYS A 57 -8.00 7.43 -8.58
C CYS A 57 -6.98 8.50 -8.21
N LYS A 58 -5.83 8.56 -8.89
CA LYS A 58 -4.84 9.63 -8.70
C LYS A 58 -5.38 11.02 -8.99
N ARG A 59 -6.37 11.14 -9.84
CA ARG A 59 -7.02 12.43 -10.15
C ARG A 59 -7.96 12.88 -9.04
N LYS A 60 -8.54 11.94 -8.30
CA LYS A 60 -9.52 12.22 -7.24
C LYS A 60 -8.94 12.18 -5.85
N TYR A 61 -7.92 11.39 -5.63
CA TYR A 61 -7.38 11.10 -4.30
C TYR A 61 -5.89 11.29 -4.22
N GLU A 62 -5.44 11.69 -3.05
CA GLU A 62 -4.04 11.60 -2.64
C GLU A 62 -3.91 10.49 -1.62
N ILE A 63 -2.79 9.77 -1.65
CA ILE A 63 -2.48 8.81 -0.61
C ILE A 63 -1.62 9.47 0.46
N GLU A 64 -2.07 9.37 1.71
CA GLU A 64 -1.31 9.83 2.87
C GLU A 64 -0.86 8.62 3.69
N THR A 65 0.38 8.67 4.13
CA THR A 65 0.93 7.67 5.04
C THR A 65 1.13 8.32 6.40
N ARG A 66 0.76 7.61 7.46
CA ARG A 66 0.88 8.11 8.84
C ARG A 66 1.83 7.22 9.62
N CYS A 67 2.32 7.73 10.75
CA CYS A 67 3.04 6.90 11.70
C CYS A 67 2.18 5.69 12.09
N CYS A 68 2.81 4.59 12.52
CA CYS A 68 2.19 3.28 12.75
C CYS A 68 1.88 2.49 11.46
N HIS A 69 2.47 2.92 10.35
CA HIS A 69 2.41 2.18 9.07
C HIS A 69 1.00 1.96 8.56
N ILE A 70 0.26 3.06 8.47
CA ILE A 70 -1.08 3.06 7.88
C ILE A 70 -1.14 4.02 6.69
N TRP A 71 -2.04 3.76 5.78
CA TRP A 71 -2.28 4.64 4.64
C TRP A 71 -3.76 5.01 4.56
N GLU A 72 -4.04 6.14 3.94
CA GLU A 72 -5.38 6.64 3.74
C GLU A 72 -5.47 7.38 2.41
N LEU A 73 -6.57 7.19 1.69
CA LEU A 73 -6.87 7.98 0.50
C LEU A 73 -7.76 9.15 0.89
N VAL A 74 -7.30 10.35 0.58
CA VAL A 74 -7.97 11.61 0.88
C VAL A 74 -8.39 12.26 -0.43
N GLU A 75 -9.61 12.76 -0.51
CA GLU A 75 -10.07 13.50 -1.70
C GLU A 75 -9.26 14.79 -1.89
N LYS A 76 -8.88 15.03 -3.13
CA LYS A 76 -8.19 16.29 -3.49
C LYS A 76 -9.12 17.49 -3.45
#